data_08da64edab233af4df67b1745ea6d7e1
#
_entry.id   08da64edab233af4df67b1745ea6d7e1
#
_cell.length_a   1.000
_cell.length_b   1.000
_cell.length_c   1.000
_cell.angle_alpha   90.00
_cell.angle_beta   90.00
_cell.angle_gamma   90.00
#
_symmetry.space_group_name_H-M   'P 1'
#
loop_
_entity.id
_entity.type
_entity.pdbx_description
1 polymer ?
#
loop_
_entity_poly.entity_id
_entity_poly.type
_entity_poly.pdbx_seq_one_letter_code
_entity_poly.pdbx_strand_id
1 'polypeptide(L)' 'MFWGTISVHSTIKEILRKEQTRQKHTIELIASENFASDAVRELCGSIFTNKYAEGYPFKRYYNGCEHMDEIEIHAIELVT' A
#
# COMPACT_ATOMS: atom_id res chain seq x y z
N MET A 1 -3.91 7.50 10.76
CA MET A 1 -3.94 7.92 10.40
C MET A 1 -4.32 8.24 9.88
N PHE A 2 -4.39 8.73 9.78
CA PHE A 2 -4.65 9.11 9.28
C PHE A 2 -4.88 9.67 8.62
N TRP A 3 -4.85 9.69 8.57
CA TRP A 3 -4.77 10.26 7.74
C TRP A 3 -5.64 10.72 7.06
N GLY A 4 -6.42 10.40 7.37
CA GLY A 4 -7.37 10.93 6.87
C GLY A 4 -6.94 11.85 6.01
N THR A 5 -5.88 11.83 6.15
CA THR A 5 -5.43 12.46 5.53
C THR A 5 -5.74 12.92 4.33
N ILE A 6 -6.54 12.41 3.75
CA ILE A 6 -7.11 12.88 2.56
C ILE A 6 -8.04 14.00 2.83
N SER A 7 -8.23 14.36 4.06
CA SER A 7 -8.99 15.53 4.38
C SER A 7 -8.28 16.81 3.95
N VAL A 8 -7.07 16.68 3.47
CA VAL A 8 -6.31 17.82 3.06
C VAL A 8 -7.00 18.66 2.01
N HIS A 9 -7.56 18.02 0.99
CA HIS A 9 -8.25 18.73 -0.09
C HIS A 9 -9.56 18.06 -0.39
N SER A 10 -10.64 18.84 -0.27
CA SER A 10 -11.96 18.33 -0.61
C SER A 10 -12.06 17.98 -2.08
N THR A 11 -11.32 18.66 -2.93
CA THR A 11 -11.31 18.35 -4.37
C THR A 11 -10.74 16.96 -4.61
N ILE A 12 -9.67 16.61 -3.91
CA ILE A 12 -9.06 15.29 -4.05
C ILE A 12 -9.99 14.21 -3.53
N LYS A 13 -10.66 14.46 -2.42
CA LYS A 13 -11.64 13.52 -1.88
C LYS A 13 -12.77 13.27 -2.87
N GLU A 14 -13.22 14.33 -3.52
CA GLU A 14 -14.29 14.22 -4.50
C GLU A 14 -13.84 13.39 -5.70
N ILE A 15 -12.64 13.63 -6.19
CA ILE A 15 -12.09 12.88 -7.32
C ILE A 15 -11.92 11.41 -6.94
N LEU A 16 -11.43 11.15 -5.74
CA LEU A 16 -11.26 9.79 -5.26
C LEU A 16 -12.59 9.06 -5.22
N ARG A 17 -13.64 9.73 -4.74
CA ARG A 17 -14.97 9.14 -4.67
C ARG A 17 -15.52 8.83 -6.07
N LYS A 18 -15.25 9.70 -7.04
CA LYS A 18 -15.66 9.46 -8.42
C LYS A 18 -14.98 8.23 -8.98
N GLU A 19 -13.71 8.07 -8.71
CA GLU A 19 -12.98 6.91 -9.21
C GLU A 19 -13.46 5.62 -8.53
N GLN A 20 -13.76 5.69 -7.24
CA GLN A 20 -14.32 4.53 -6.53
C GLN A 20 -15.63 4.09 -7.15
N THR A 21 -16.49 5.07 -7.49
CA THR A 21 -17.76 4.78 -8.12
C THR A 21 -17.56 4.20 -9.51
N ARG A 22 -16.62 4.77 -10.27
CA ARG A 22 -16.32 4.27 -11.61
C ARG A 22 -15.89 2.81 -11.58
N GLN A 23 -14.98 2.47 -10.68
CA GLN A 23 -14.48 1.09 -10.59
C GLN A 23 -15.56 0.12 -10.13
N LYS A 24 -16.47 0.59 -9.31
CA LYS A 24 -17.55 -0.25 -8.81
C LYS A 24 -18.54 -0.62 -9.91
N HIS A 25 -18.71 0.24 -10.89
CA HIS A 25 -19.73 0.09 -11.92
C HIS A 25 -19.17 -0.23 -13.30
N THR A 26 -17.88 -0.56 -13.38
CA THR A 26 -17.22 -0.83 -14.65
C THR A 26 -16.55 -2.19 -14.59
N ILE A 27 -16.64 -2.94 -15.69
CA ILE A 27 -15.93 -4.22 -15.82
C ILE A 27 -14.58 -3.92 -16.46
N GLU A 28 -13.52 -4.33 -15.77
CA GLU A 28 -12.16 -4.07 -16.25
C GLU A 28 -11.67 -5.27 -17.03
N LEU A 29 -11.32 -5.06 -18.31
CA LEU A 29 -10.89 -6.12 -19.18
C LEU A 29 -9.41 -6.06 -19.55
N ILE A 30 -8.65 -5.16 -18.93
CA ILE A 30 -7.22 -5.08 -19.19
C ILE A 30 -6.52 -6.13 -18.35
N ALA A 31 -5.88 -7.07 -19.03
CA ALA A 31 -5.32 -8.26 -18.37
C ALA A 31 -4.23 -7.96 -17.36
N SER A 32 -3.55 -6.82 -17.51
CA SER A 32 -2.47 -6.45 -16.60
C SER A 32 -2.94 -5.72 -15.36
N GLU A 33 -4.24 -5.43 -15.26
CA GLU A 33 -4.77 -4.74 -14.08
C GLU A 33 -5.30 -5.73 -13.08
N ASN A 34 -5.19 -5.36 -11.81
CA ASN A 34 -5.64 -6.19 -10.72
C ASN A 34 -6.22 -5.30 -9.62
N PHE A 35 -7.35 -5.71 -9.05
CA PHE A 35 -7.95 -4.99 -7.95
C PHE A 35 -7.27 -5.43 -6.65
N ALA A 36 -6.57 -4.50 -6.02
CA ALA A 36 -5.96 -4.76 -4.73
C ALA A 36 -7.02 -4.68 -3.64
N SER A 37 -6.89 -5.53 -2.62
CA SER A 37 -7.81 -5.52 -1.49
C SER A 37 -7.63 -4.23 -0.69
N ASP A 38 -8.63 -3.90 0.12
CA ASP A 38 -8.56 -2.75 0.99
C ASP A 38 -7.35 -2.82 1.91
N ALA A 39 -7.08 -4.01 2.47
CA ALA A 39 -5.97 -4.20 3.38
C ALA A 39 -4.62 -3.96 2.70
N VAL A 40 -4.47 -4.43 1.47
CA VAL A 40 -3.23 -4.23 0.72
C VAL A 40 -3.02 -2.75 0.42
N ARG A 41 -4.08 -2.07 -0.03
CA ARG A 41 -3.97 -0.65 -0.33
C ARG A 41 -3.67 0.18 0.91
N GLU A 42 -4.26 -0.21 2.04
CA GLU A 42 -4.02 0.46 3.31
C GLU A 42 -2.56 0.33 3.73
N LEU A 43 -2.00 -0.87 3.57
CA LEU A 43 -0.62 -1.12 3.93
C LEU A 43 0.34 -0.35 3.02
N CYS A 44 0.05 -0.29 1.72
CA CYS A 44 0.88 0.47 0.78
C CYS A 44 0.87 1.95 1.07
N GLY A 45 -0.22 2.46 1.62
CA GLY A 45 -0.31 3.88 2.00
C GLY A 45 0.12 4.16 3.42
N SER A 46 0.69 3.18 4.10
CA SER A 46 1.09 3.34 5.50
C SER A 46 2.50 3.94 5.60
N ILE A 47 2.97 4.09 6.83
CA ILE A 47 4.29 4.67 7.08
C ILE A 47 5.43 3.81 6.52
N PHE A 48 5.18 2.55 6.21
CA PHE A 48 6.19 1.71 5.57
C PHE A 48 6.66 2.31 4.25
N THR A 49 5.81 3.07 3.58
CA THR A 49 6.14 3.74 2.32
C THR A 49 7.32 4.70 2.47
N ASN A 50 7.54 5.23 3.66
CA ASN A 50 8.58 6.21 3.91
C ASN A 50 9.98 5.61 4.05
N LYS A 51 10.09 4.29 4.17
CA LYS A 51 11.36 3.69 4.57
C LYS A 51 12.05 2.97 3.42
N TYR A 52 13.28 3.35 3.13
CA TYR A 52 14.13 2.58 2.25
C TYR A 52 14.60 1.32 2.98
N ALA A 53 14.41 0.17 2.32
CA ALA A 53 14.75 -1.12 2.94
C ALA A 53 15.52 -1.99 1.96
N GLU A 54 16.43 -1.39 1.25
CA GLU A 54 17.26 -2.08 0.26
C GLU A 54 18.09 -3.16 0.93
N GLY A 55 18.10 -4.37 0.32
CA GLY A 55 18.81 -5.51 0.87
C GLY A 55 17.84 -6.57 1.35
N TYR A 56 18.34 -7.51 2.14
CA TYR A 56 17.54 -8.60 2.70
C TYR A 56 17.37 -8.40 4.20
N PRO A 57 16.40 -9.09 4.81
CA PRO A 57 16.24 -8.99 6.27
C PRO A 57 17.56 -9.26 6.98
N PHE A 58 17.85 -8.38 7.94
CA PHE A 58 19.08 -8.39 8.74
C PHE A 58 20.35 -8.08 7.94
N LYS A 59 20.21 -7.77 6.64
CA LYS A 59 21.34 -7.39 5.78
C LYS A 59 20.96 -6.20 4.94
N ARG A 60 20.52 -5.14 5.59
CA ARG A 60 20.07 -3.93 4.91
C ARG A 60 21.21 -2.95 4.75
N TYR A 61 21.10 -2.12 3.74
CA TYR A 61 22.05 -1.03 3.52
C TYR A 61 21.78 0.16 4.41
N TYR A 62 20.58 0.24 4.99
CA TYR A 62 20.17 1.38 5.83
C TYR A 62 19.74 0.90 7.19
N ASN A 63 19.89 1.79 8.19
CA ASN A 63 19.46 1.49 9.55
C ASN A 63 17.95 1.72 9.70
N GLY A 64 17.41 1.24 10.81
CA GLY A 64 16.02 1.48 11.14
C GLY A 64 15.05 0.58 10.40
N CYS A 65 15.48 -0.61 10.03
CA CYS A 65 14.66 -1.55 9.27
C CYS A 65 14.15 -2.73 10.10
N GLU A 66 14.16 -2.62 11.42
CA GLU A 66 13.74 -3.73 12.28
C GLU A 66 12.35 -4.24 11.92
N HIS A 67 11.42 -3.30 11.74
CA HIS A 67 10.03 -3.69 11.48
C HIS A 67 9.80 -4.03 10.01
N MET A 68 10.62 -3.49 9.11
CA MET A 68 10.62 -3.93 7.73
C MET A 68 11.07 -5.38 7.64
N ASP A 69 12.08 -5.75 8.45
CA ASP A 69 12.52 -7.14 8.51
C ASP A 69 11.39 -8.04 9.00
N GLU A 70 10.67 -7.62 10.02
CA GLU A 70 9.57 -8.39 10.56
C GLU A 70 8.48 -8.65 9.52
N ILE A 71 8.07 -7.61 8.79
CA ILE A 71 6.98 -7.76 7.85
C ILE A 71 7.42 -8.60 6.64
N GLU A 72 8.66 -8.45 6.22
CA GLU A 72 9.15 -9.22 5.08
C GLU A 72 9.30 -10.70 5.45
N ILE A 73 9.81 -11.01 6.64
CA ILE A 73 9.91 -12.39 7.10
C ILE A 73 8.54 -13.01 7.23
N HIS A 74 7.58 -12.26 7.74
CA HIS A 74 6.21 -12.74 7.86
C HIS A 74 5.63 -13.10 6.49
N ALA A 75 5.87 -12.23 5.50
CA ALA A 75 5.41 -12.48 4.14
C ALA A 75 6.04 -13.75 3.56
N ILE A 76 7.33 -13.94 3.79
CA ILE A 76 8.02 -15.15 3.32
C ILE A 76 7.42 -16.40 3.96
N GLU A 77 7.13 -16.34 5.24
CA GLU A 77 6.52 -17.47 5.95
C GLU A 77 5.15 -17.81 5.42
N LEU A 78 4.38 -16.80 5.00
CA LEU A 78 3.04 -17.03 4.50
C LEU A 78 3.03 -17.72 3.14
N VAL A 79 4.06 -17.55 2.33
CA VAL A 79 4.10 -18.15 0.99
C VAL A 79 4.87 -19.46 0.96
N THR A 80 5.54 -19.82 2.02
CA THR A 80 6.26 -21.09 2.08
C THR A 80 5.58 -22.06 3.04
#